data_01956af029c43719ddaadc6629919074
#
_entry.id   01956af029c43719ddaadc6629919074
#
_cell.length_a   1.000
_cell.length_b   1.000
_cell.length_c   1.000
_cell.angle_alpha   90.00
_cell.angle_beta   90.00
_cell.angle_gamma   90.00
#
_symmetry.space_group_name_H-M   'P 1'
#
loop_
_entity.id
_entity.type
_entity.pdbx_description
1 polymer ?
#
loop_
_entity_poly.entity_id
_entity_poly.type
_entity_poly.pdbx_seq_one_letter_code
_entity_poly.pdbx_strand_id
1 'polypeptide(L)'
;MNMAPRTYQRFEAGDTRINLDHIHRFAAATRSDPHAILMAVSISSPEHALRSCDNQLDTIVMIGVKNLDDELGDRLRELDTRAIIEAVVRMCDTLAATLEPLDPTSVWLADGAQDLAARRPKPGR
;
A
#
# COMPACT_ATOMS: atom_id res chain seq x y z
N MET A 1 -6.70 20.13 -6.50
CA MET A 1 -6.99 20.15 -7.10
C MET A 1 -7.43 20.62 -7.81
N ASN A 2 -7.34 20.72 -8.20
CA ASN A 2 -7.83 20.90 -9.00
C ASN A 2 -7.04 20.87 -9.92
N MET A 3 -6.44 20.31 -10.27
CA MET A 3 -5.89 20.19 -11.04
C MET A 3 -5.91 20.81 -12.06
N ALA A 4 -5.69 21.13 -12.36
CA ALA A 4 -5.88 21.54 -13.07
C ALA A 4 -5.65 21.67 -13.92
N PRO A 5 -5.36 21.80 -14.48
CA PRO A 5 -5.36 21.74 -15.24
C PRO A 5 -4.92 21.33 -15.95
N ARG A 6 -4.64 20.78 -15.93
CA ARG A 6 -4.58 20.13 -16.14
C ARG A 6 -4.10 19.53 -15.96
N THR A 7 -4.03 19.00 -15.44
CA THR A 7 -4.15 18.24 -14.81
C THR A 7 -3.62 17.93 -14.62
N TYR A 8 -3.10 17.70 -14.32
CA TYR A 8 -3.16 17.29 -13.94
C TYR A 8 -2.86 17.23 -14.37
N GLN A 9 -2.68 17.49 -14.94
CA GLN A 9 -2.98 17.25 -15.11
C GLN A 9 -2.87 16.64 -15.52
N ARG A 10 -2.59 15.96 -15.65
CA ARG A 10 -2.92 15.21 -15.54
C ARG A 10 -2.51 14.29 -15.34
N PHE A 11 -2.48 13.69 -14.73
CA PHE A 11 -2.52 13.07 -14.24
C PHE A 11 -2.17 12.73 -14.77
N GLU A 12 -1.98 12.96 -15.08
CA GLU A 12 -2.27 12.94 -15.20
C GLU A 12 -2.59 12.95 -15.58
N ALA A 13 -2.06 12.93 -16.47
CA ALA A 13 -2.86 13.03 -16.67
C ALA A 13 -3.36 12.57 -16.86
N GLY A 14 -3.19 12.63 -17.26
CA GLY A 14 -3.94 12.31 -17.02
C GLY A 14 -4.24 11.76 -16.88
N ASP A 15 -3.73 12.24 -17.47
CA ASP A 15 -4.14 12.00 -17.09
C ASP A 15 -4.42 11.07 -16.50
N THR A 16 -4.06 11.01 -16.19
CA THR A 16 -4.38 9.81 -15.48
C THR A 16 -4.95 10.13 -14.14
N ARG A 17 -6.09 10.55 -14.20
CA ARG A 17 -6.86 10.79 -13.02
C ARG A 17 -7.32 9.44 -12.48
N ILE A 18 -6.98 9.13 -11.22
CA ILE A 18 -7.44 7.90 -10.60
C ILE A 18 -8.93 8.02 -10.39
N ASN A 19 -9.66 7.06 -10.92
CA ASN A 19 -11.10 7.00 -10.77
C ASN A 19 -11.44 6.02 -9.64
N LEU A 20 -11.85 6.57 -8.49
CA LEU A 20 -12.15 5.76 -7.31
C LEU A 20 -13.25 4.74 -7.58
N ASP A 21 -14.24 5.12 -8.37
CA ASP A 21 -15.34 4.22 -8.70
C ASP A 21 -14.84 3.00 -9.48
N HIS A 22 -13.95 3.23 -10.45
CA HIS A 22 -13.35 2.12 -11.19
C HIS A 22 -12.52 1.21 -10.29
N ILE A 23 -11.78 1.81 -9.36
CA ILE A 23 -10.95 1.04 -8.44
C ILE A 23 -11.84 0.15 -7.57
N HIS A 24 -12.94 0.69 -7.05
CA HIS A 24 -13.85 -0.10 -6.22
C HIS A 24 -14.50 -1.22 -7.02
N ARG A 25 -14.89 -0.96 -8.27
CA ARG A 25 -15.47 -2.00 -9.12
C ARG A 25 -14.46 -3.09 -9.44
N PHE A 26 -13.22 -2.68 -9.74
CA PHE A 26 -12.16 -3.64 -10.03
C PHE A 26 -11.87 -4.50 -8.80
N ALA A 27 -11.81 -3.87 -7.63
CA ALA A 27 -11.56 -4.58 -6.38
C ALA A 27 -12.67 -5.59 -6.09
N ALA A 28 -13.92 -5.20 -6.30
CA ALA A 28 -15.04 -6.11 -6.09
C ALA A 28 -14.99 -7.29 -7.04
N ALA A 29 -14.69 -7.03 -8.33
CA ALA A 29 -14.63 -8.07 -9.34
C ALA A 29 -13.49 -9.06 -9.10
N THR A 30 -12.37 -8.59 -8.55
CA THR A 30 -11.19 -9.41 -8.33
C THR A 30 -11.05 -9.85 -6.88
N ARG A 31 -11.99 -9.47 -6.02
CA ARG A 31 -11.94 -9.74 -4.58
C ARG A 31 -10.69 -9.16 -3.94
N SER A 32 -10.30 -7.98 -4.41
CA SER A 32 -9.15 -7.26 -3.88
C SER A 32 -9.61 -6.15 -2.95
N ASP A 33 -8.69 -5.69 -2.09
CA ASP A 33 -8.96 -4.57 -1.20
C ASP A 33 -8.75 -3.28 -2.00
N PRO A 34 -9.80 -2.45 -2.17
CA PRO A 34 -9.64 -1.20 -2.94
C PRO A 34 -8.63 -0.25 -2.33
N HIS A 35 -8.49 -0.24 -1.01
CA HIS A 35 -7.52 0.64 -0.35
C HIS A 35 -6.10 0.14 -0.56
N ALA A 36 -5.92 -1.18 -0.72
CA ALA A 36 -4.62 -1.73 -1.06
C ALA A 36 -4.18 -1.28 -2.46
N ILE A 37 -5.13 -1.22 -3.39
CA ILE A 37 -4.83 -0.75 -4.74
C ILE A 37 -4.41 0.71 -4.71
N LEU A 38 -5.15 1.55 -3.98
CA LEU A 38 -4.81 2.96 -3.84
C LEU A 38 -3.44 3.14 -3.20
N MET A 39 -3.16 2.39 -2.15
CA MET A 39 -1.87 2.47 -1.47
C MET A 39 -0.74 2.02 -2.39
N ALA A 40 -0.95 0.94 -3.14
CA ALA A 40 0.06 0.43 -4.07
C ALA A 40 0.45 1.49 -5.09
N VAL A 41 -0.53 2.23 -5.60
CA VAL A 41 -0.28 3.33 -6.54
C VAL A 41 0.49 4.44 -5.83
N SER A 42 0.07 4.79 -4.62
CA SER A 42 0.65 5.91 -3.89
C SER A 42 2.10 5.68 -3.51
N ILE A 43 2.46 4.44 -3.15
CA ILE A 43 3.83 4.13 -2.75
C ILE A 43 4.65 3.53 -3.90
N SER A 44 4.08 3.50 -5.10
CA SER A 44 4.73 2.98 -6.31
C SER A 44 5.18 1.54 -6.13
N SER A 45 4.35 0.72 -5.51
CA SER A 45 4.64 -0.70 -5.30
C SER A 45 3.43 -1.52 -5.70
N PRO A 46 3.37 -1.95 -6.99
CA PRO A 46 2.25 -2.77 -7.44
C PRO A 46 2.08 -4.05 -6.64
N GLU A 47 3.19 -4.60 -6.14
CA GLU A 47 3.17 -5.83 -5.34
C GLU A 47 2.40 -5.66 -4.03
N HIS A 48 2.34 -4.43 -3.52
CA HIS A 48 1.64 -4.18 -2.26
C HIS A 48 0.17 -4.60 -2.34
N ALA A 49 -0.48 -4.36 -3.48
CA ALA A 49 -1.87 -4.72 -3.66
C ALA A 49 -2.09 -6.23 -3.49
N LEU A 50 -1.13 -7.03 -4.00
CA LEU A 50 -1.19 -8.47 -3.85
C LEU A 50 -0.87 -8.91 -2.43
N ARG A 51 0.09 -8.24 -1.80
CA ARG A 51 0.55 -8.61 -0.46
C ARG A 51 -0.48 -8.34 0.62
N SER A 52 -1.34 -7.35 0.43
CA SER A 52 -2.29 -6.95 1.46
C SER A 52 -3.75 -7.20 1.07
N CYS A 53 -4.00 -7.90 -0.04
CA CYS A 53 -5.37 -8.09 -0.50
C CYS A 53 -6.20 -8.96 0.45
N ASP A 54 -5.57 -9.91 1.15
CA ASP A 54 -6.29 -10.84 2.00
C ASP A 54 -6.44 -10.37 3.44
N ASN A 55 -5.51 -9.55 3.93
CA ASN A 55 -5.55 -9.14 5.34
C ASN A 55 -6.16 -7.77 5.57
N GLN A 56 -6.48 -7.05 4.48
CA GLN A 56 -7.13 -5.76 4.55
C GLN A 56 -6.36 -4.71 5.35
N LEU A 57 -5.03 -4.80 5.31
CA LEU A 57 -4.17 -3.87 6.05
C LEU A 57 -4.56 -2.41 5.80
N ASP A 58 -4.68 -2.03 4.53
CA ASP A 58 -4.91 -0.63 4.19
C ASP A 58 -6.31 -0.17 4.53
N THR A 59 -7.30 -1.04 4.39
CA THR A 59 -8.66 -0.73 4.82
C THR A 59 -8.71 -0.52 6.33
N ILE A 60 -8.04 -1.38 7.08
CA ILE A 60 -8.02 -1.27 8.55
C ILE A 60 -7.34 0.03 8.98
N VAL A 61 -6.22 0.38 8.36
CA VAL A 61 -5.52 1.64 8.66
C VAL A 61 -6.43 2.82 8.34
N MET A 62 -7.13 2.76 7.21
CA MET A 62 -8.05 3.82 6.81
C MET A 62 -9.17 4.00 7.83
N ILE A 63 -9.72 2.89 8.34
CA ILE A 63 -10.74 2.93 9.38
C ILE A 63 -10.19 3.60 10.64
N GLY A 64 -8.95 3.25 11.00
CA GLY A 64 -8.31 3.86 12.16
C GLY A 64 -8.15 5.36 12.01
N VAL A 65 -7.72 5.81 10.84
CA VAL A 65 -7.56 7.23 10.57
C VAL A 65 -8.92 7.93 10.61
N LYS A 66 -9.95 7.30 10.04
CA LYS A 66 -11.30 7.86 10.06
C LYS A 66 -11.82 8.03 11.49
N ASN A 67 -11.57 7.01 12.32
CA ASN A 67 -11.97 7.08 13.71
C ASN A 67 -11.23 8.18 14.46
N LEU A 68 -9.95 8.35 14.17
CA LEU A 68 -9.16 9.42 14.78
C LEU A 68 -9.69 10.79 14.37
N ASP A 69 -10.04 10.93 13.10
CA ASP A 69 -10.61 12.17 12.58
C ASP A 69 -11.93 12.51 13.27
N ASP A 70 -12.79 11.50 13.45
CA ASP A 70 -14.07 11.70 14.11
C ASP A 70 -13.89 12.06 15.59
N GLU A 71 -12.90 11.47 16.23
CA GLU A 71 -12.65 11.70 17.66
C GLU A 71 -12.07 13.09 17.91
N LEU A 72 -11.09 13.50 17.11
CA LEU A 72 -10.39 14.76 17.34
C LEU A 72 -11.04 15.96 16.67
N GLY A 73 -11.70 15.74 15.53
CA GLY A 73 -12.27 16.83 14.77
C GLY A 73 -11.20 17.86 14.42
N ASP A 74 -11.47 19.13 14.69
CA ASP A 74 -10.52 20.21 14.37
C ASP A 74 -9.22 20.11 15.13
N ARG A 75 -9.20 19.37 16.24
CA ARG A 75 -7.99 19.19 17.03
C ARG A 75 -6.98 18.30 16.33
N LEU A 76 -7.38 17.64 15.23
CA LEU A 76 -6.45 16.83 14.45
C LEU A 76 -5.24 17.65 14.00
N ARG A 77 -5.45 18.93 13.69
CA ARG A 77 -4.37 19.82 13.25
C ARG A 77 -3.35 20.12 14.34
N GLU A 78 -3.70 19.83 15.59
CA GLU A 78 -2.79 20.06 16.73
C GLU A 78 -1.80 18.94 16.91
N LEU A 79 -1.95 17.84 16.17
CA LEU A 79 -1.02 16.71 16.28
C LEU A 79 0.37 17.13 15.83
N ASP A 80 1.35 16.81 16.67
CA ASP A 80 2.73 17.11 16.37
C ASP A 80 3.28 16.10 15.34
N THR A 81 3.98 16.61 14.33
CA THR A 81 4.52 15.77 13.27
C THR A 81 5.42 14.67 13.82
N ARG A 82 6.24 15.00 14.81
CA ARG A 82 7.13 14.01 15.42
C ARG A 82 6.34 12.90 16.09
N ALA A 83 5.27 13.27 16.79
CA ALA A 83 4.42 12.28 17.45
C ALA A 83 3.76 11.36 16.41
N ILE A 84 3.34 11.92 15.29
CA ILE A 84 2.75 11.12 14.21
C ILE A 84 3.77 10.13 13.67
N ILE A 85 4.99 10.59 13.39
CA ILE A 85 6.03 9.72 12.86
C ILE A 85 6.32 8.58 13.84
N GLU A 86 6.48 8.92 15.12
CA GLU A 86 6.79 7.90 16.13
C GLU A 86 5.67 6.88 16.27
N ALA A 87 4.42 7.34 16.20
CA ALA A 87 3.27 6.44 16.31
C ALA A 87 3.19 5.50 15.11
N VAL A 88 3.42 6.03 13.90
CA VAL A 88 3.37 5.20 12.68
C VAL A 88 4.51 4.18 12.67
N VAL A 89 5.72 4.61 13.05
CA VAL A 89 6.86 3.69 13.13
C VAL A 89 6.57 2.58 14.13
N ARG A 90 6.03 2.95 15.30
CA ARG A 90 5.70 1.96 16.33
C ARG A 90 4.64 0.98 15.83
N MET A 91 3.64 1.48 15.10
CA MET A 91 2.61 0.63 14.52
C MET A 91 3.24 -0.39 13.58
N CYS A 92 4.11 0.06 12.69
CA CYS A 92 4.75 -0.83 11.73
C CYS A 92 5.63 -1.86 12.42
N ASP A 93 6.42 -1.42 13.43
CA ASP A 93 7.27 -2.33 14.17
C ASP A 93 6.45 -3.37 14.93
N THR A 94 5.34 -2.94 15.51
CA THR A 94 4.46 -3.84 16.25
C THR A 94 3.88 -4.90 15.32
N LEU A 95 3.42 -4.48 14.15
CA LEU A 95 2.86 -5.43 13.18
C LEU A 95 3.92 -6.41 12.70
N ALA A 96 5.12 -5.92 12.39
CA ALA A 96 6.20 -6.79 11.94
C ALA A 96 6.57 -7.81 13.02
N ALA A 97 6.51 -7.39 14.29
CA ALA A 97 6.88 -8.27 15.41
C ALA A 97 5.88 -9.40 15.65
N THR A 98 4.67 -9.32 15.07
CA THR A 98 3.70 -10.41 15.20
C THR A 98 4.09 -11.63 14.38
N LEU A 99 5.01 -11.47 13.44
CA LEU A 99 5.43 -12.58 12.59
C LEU A 99 6.64 -13.26 13.21
N GLU A 100 6.73 -14.58 13.03
CA GLU A 100 7.90 -15.30 13.50
C GLU A 100 9.10 -14.92 12.63
N PRO A 101 10.29 -14.82 13.24
CA PRO A 101 11.49 -14.55 12.46
C PRO A 101 11.69 -15.59 11.37
N LEU A 102 12.08 -15.15 10.20
CA LEU A 102 12.34 -16.07 9.11
C LEU A 102 13.59 -16.91 9.41
N ASP A 103 13.51 -18.21 9.11
CA ASP A 103 14.66 -19.09 9.22
C ASP A 103 15.70 -18.65 8.19
N PRO A 104 16.94 -18.33 8.61
CA PRO A 104 17.97 -17.89 7.66
C PRO A 104 18.21 -18.88 6.51
N THR A 105 18.12 -20.18 6.80
CA THR A 105 18.30 -21.20 5.78
C THR A 105 17.20 -21.13 4.74
N SER A 106 15.96 -20.95 5.16
CA SER A 106 14.83 -20.82 4.25
C SER A 106 14.92 -19.54 3.42
N VAL A 107 15.38 -18.45 4.03
CA VAL A 107 15.56 -17.18 3.32
C VAL A 107 16.64 -17.36 2.25
N TRP A 108 17.76 -17.99 2.62
CA TRP A 108 18.86 -18.24 1.68
C TRP A 108 18.37 -19.03 0.48
N LEU A 109 17.61 -20.09 0.73
CA LEU A 109 17.11 -20.96 -0.33
C LEU A 109 16.12 -20.21 -1.24
N ALA A 110 15.20 -19.45 -0.65
CA ALA A 110 14.20 -18.71 -1.42
C ALA A 110 14.87 -17.65 -2.29
N ASP A 111 15.85 -16.92 -1.74
CA ASP A 111 16.55 -15.88 -2.48
C ASP A 111 17.37 -16.49 -3.61
N GLY A 112 18.03 -17.61 -3.33
CA GLY A 112 18.83 -18.29 -4.34
C GLY A 112 17.97 -18.84 -5.48
N ALA A 113 16.84 -19.44 -5.13
CA ALA A 113 15.93 -19.98 -6.12
C ALA A 113 15.35 -18.87 -7.01
N GLN A 114 15.03 -17.74 -6.40
CA GLN A 114 14.51 -16.61 -7.14
C GLN A 114 15.56 -16.03 -8.09
N ASP A 115 16.80 -15.93 -7.61
CA ASP A 115 17.92 -15.45 -8.43
C ASP A 115 18.16 -16.35 -9.62
N LEU A 116 18.13 -17.66 -9.41
CA LEU A 116 18.29 -18.61 -10.51
C LEU A 116 17.16 -18.48 -11.51
N ALA A 117 15.95 -18.31 -11.07
CA ALA A 117 14.81 -18.14 -11.96
C ALA A 117 14.97 -16.87 -12.80
N ALA A 118 15.48 -15.80 -12.20
CA ALA A 118 15.69 -14.55 -12.91
C ALA A 118 16.79 -14.66 -13.97
N ARG A 119 17.75 -15.56 -13.77
CA ARG A 119 18.86 -15.75 -14.70
C ARG A 119 18.60 -16.81 -15.75
N ARG A 120 17.44 -17.46 -15.70
CA ARG A 120 17.12 -18.52 -16.63
C ARG A 120 17.04 -17.97 -18.05
N PRO A 121 17.60 -18.69 -19.05
CA PRO A 121 17.53 -18.25 -20.44
C PRO A 121 16.07 -18.12 -20.88
N LYS A 122 15.81 -17.12 -21.72
CA LYS A 122 14.47 -16.90 -22.23
C LYS A 122 14.10 -18.01 -23.20
N PRO A 123 12.82 -18.40 -23.25
CA PRO A 123 12.36 -19.37 -24.22
C PRO A 123 12.70 -18.95 -25.66
N GLY A 124 13.05 -19.89 -26.48
CA GLY A 124 13.34 -19.63 -27.88
C GLY A 124 14.78 -19.27 -28.19
N ARG A 125 15.65 -19.32 -27.21
CA ARG A 125 17.06 -18.98 -27.39
C ARG A 125 17.93 -20.21 -27.46
#